data_5670646d6da5b3fbb383b426af10a63f
#
_entry.id   5670646d6da5b3fbb383b426af10a63f
#
_cell.length_a   1.000
_cell.length_b   1.000
_cell.length_c   1.000
_cell.angle_alpha   90.00
_cell.angle_beta   90.00
_cell.angle_gamma   90.00
#
_symmetry.space_group_name_H-M   'P 1'
#
loop_
_entity.id
_entity.type
_entity.pdbx_description
1 polymer ?
#
loop_
_entity_poly.entity_id
_entity_poly.type
_entity_poly.pdbx_seq_one_letter_code
_entity_poly.pdbx_strand_id
1 'polypeptide(L)'
;MGMFLGIDAAASGLTAERLRMDVISNNIANANTTRAQGGGAYHRRYVVFQPREKGNGIGFESFLARASNRMRPGDGVRAVGIRADNTQGPLVYEPGHPDANADGYVERPNVNIVAEMVDMISASRGYEANTTTINAAKSMVNAALRIGSGS
;
A
#
# COMPACT_ATOMS: atom_id res chain seq x y z
N MET A 1 21.50 -16.94 6.62
CA MET A 1 20.18 -16.85 5.94
C MET A 1 19.42 -15.53 6.16
N GLY A 2 19.86 -14.64 7.09
CA GLY A 2 19.14 -13.41 7.43
C GLY A 2 19.10 -12.32 6.36
N MET A 3 20.11 -12.18 5.52
CA MET A 3 20.23 -11.08 4.55
C MET A 3 19.21 -11.17 3.41
N PHE A 4 18.97 -12.37 2.87
CA PHE A 4 17.95 -12.58 1.83
C PHE A 4 16.52 -12.34 2.34
N LEU A 5 16.25 -12.63 3.63
CA LEU A 5 14.97 -12.31 4.25
C LEU A 5 14.72 -10.79 4.32
N GLY A 6 15.76 -10.00 4.62
CA GLY A 6 15.67 -8.55 4.63
C GLY A 6 15.41 -7.97 3.23
N ILE A 7 16.04 -8.52 2.20
CA ILE A 7 15.82 -8.12 0.80
C ILE A 7 14.40 -8.49 0.36
N ASP A 8 13.91 -9.69 0.69
CA ASP A 8 12.55 -10.12 0.33
C ASP A 8 11.49 -9.27 1.04
N ALA A 9 11.69 -8.96 2.33
CA ALA A 9 10.83 -8.06 3.06
C ALA A 9 10.81 -6.64 2.44
N ALA A 10 11.97 -6.07 2.12
CA ALA A 10 12.07 -4.76 1.48
C ALA A 10 11.44 -4.75 0.07
N ALA A 11 11.63 -5.81 -0.72
CA ALA A 11 11.01 -5.97 -2.05
C ALA A 11 9.48 -6.05 -1.95
N SER A 12 8.95 -6.75 -0.94
CA SER A 12 7.52 -6.77 -0.68
C SER A 12 6.98 -5.39 -0.28
N GLY A 13 7.75 -4.62 0.50
CA GLY A 13 7.45 -3.24 0.85
C GLY A 13 7.40 -2.32 -0.37
N LEU A 14 8.38 -2.44 -1.29
CA LEU A 14 8.38 -1.70 -2.57
C LEU A 14 7.10 -1.93 -3.38
N THR A 15 6.70 -3.19 -3.51
CA THR A 15 5.48 -3.55 -4.25
C THR A 15 4.23 -2.98 -3.58
N ALA A 16 4.18 -3.02 -2.25
CA ALA A 16 3.07 -2.50 -1.46
C ALA A 16 2.95 -0.98 -1.57
N GLU A 17 4.05 -0.24 -1.38
CA GLU A 17 4.05 1.22 -1.48
C GLU A 17 3.79 1.72 -2.91
N ARG A 18 4.26 1.01 -3.93
CA ARG A 18 3.91 1.30 -5.32
C ARG A 18 2.41 1.21 -5.55
N LEU A 19 1.78 0.09 -5.12
CA LEU A 19 0.34 -0.07 -5.24
C LEU A 19 -0.42 1.02 -4.47
N ARG A 20 0.09 1.42 -3.29
CA ARG A 20 -0.48 2.52 -2.52
C ARG A 20 -0.43 3.84 -3.28
N MET A 21 0.71 4.17 -3.88
CA MET A 21 0.86 5.37 -4.72
C MET A 21 -0.08 5.35 -5.92
N ASP A 22 -0.24 4.20 -6.58
CA ASP A 22 -1.15 4.05 -7.72
C ASP A 22 -2.61 4.31 -7.32
N VAL A 23 -3.05 3.80 -6.14
CA VAL A 23 -4.40 4.03 -5.62
C VAL A 23 -4.62 5.49 -5.20
N ILE A 24 -3.65 6.11 -4.52
CA ILE A 24 -3.71 7.54 -4.15
C ILE A 24 -3.78 8.42 -5.40
N SER A 25 -2.97 8.15 -6.42
CA SER A 25 -3.00 8.86 -7.70
C SER A 25 -4.38 8.77 -8.36
N ASN A 26 -5.00 7.58 -8.31
CA ASN A 26 -6.34 7.37 -8.81
C ASN A 26 -7.39 8.16 -8.02
N ASN A 27 -7.28 8.24 -6.69
CA ASN A 27 -8.16 9.06 -5.85
C ASN A 27 -8.05 10.55 -6.22
N ILE A 28 -6.82 11.07 -6.36
CA ILE A 28 -6.58 12.46 -6.75
C ILE A 28 -7.17 12.75 -8.13
N ALA A 29 -6.94 11.87 -9.10
CA ALA A 29 -7.47 12.03 -10.45
C ALA A 29 -9.01 12.07 -10.49
N ASN A 30 -9.67 11.35 -9.57
CA ASN A 30 -11.13 11.27 -9.48
C ASN A 30 -11.75 12.17 -8.39
N ALA A 31 -10.98 13.09 -7.80
CA ALA A 31 -11.46 13.95 -6.72
C ALA A 31 -12.63 14.88 -7.12
N ASN A 32 -12.85 15.07 -8.43
CA ASN A 32 -13.96 15.86 -8.96
C ASN A 32 -14.98 15.03 -9.77
N THR A 33 -14.87 13.70 -9.76
CA THR A 33 -15.72 12.82 -10.56
C THR A 33 -17.06 12.57 -9.84
N THR A 34 -18.10 13.26 -10.29
CA THR A 34 -19.47 13.15 -9.74
C THR A 34 -20.24 11.94 -10.24
N ARG A 35 -19.77 11.30 -11.35
CA ARG A 35 -20.42 10.14 -11.95
C ARG A 35 -19.42 9.02 -12.22
N ALA A 36 -19.37 8.02 -11.33
CA ALA A 36 -18.56 6.83 -11.47
C ALA A 36 -19.30 5.72 -12.26
N GLN A 37 -18.56 4.68 -12.72
CA GLN A 37 -19.12 3.56 -13.50
C GLN A 37 -20.25 2.79 -12.80
N GLY A 38 -20.38 2.89 -11.48
CA GLY A 38 -21.46 2.26 -10.69
C GLY A 38 -22.67 3.17 -10.42
N GLY A 39 -22.67 4.39 -10.95
CA GLY A 39 -23.61 5.46 -10.58
C GLY A 39 -23.21 6.16 -9.28
N GLY A 40 -23.53 7.45 -9.15
CA GLY A 40 -23.14 8.28 -8.00
C GLY A 40 -21.69 8.78 -8.06
N ALA A 41 -21.28 9.54 -7.04
CA ALA A 41 -19.96 10.11 -6.95
C ALA A 41 -18.85 9.04 -6.77
N TYR A 42 -17.62 9.38 -7.14
CA TYR A 42 -16.48 8.51 -6.89
C TYR A 42 -16.23 8.37 -5.38
N HIS A 43 -16.01 7.15 -4.91
CA HIS A 43 -15.63 6.88 -3.54
C HIS A 43 -14.13 6.67 -3.42
N ARG A 44 -13.52 7.27 -2.38
CA ARG A 44 -12.12 7.09 -2.01
C ARG A 44 -11.77 5.60 -1.90
N ARG A 45 -10.64 5.20 -2.47
CA ARG A 45 -10.13 3.82 -2.36
C ARG A 45 -8.87 3.80 -1.52
N TYR A 46 -8.66 2.71 -0.81
CA TYR A 46 -7.45 2.49 -0.03
C TYR A 46 -7.00 1.03 -0.09
N VAL A 47 -5.69 0.82 0.05
CA VAL A 47 -5.09 -0.52 0.03
C VAL A 47 -5.10 -1.08 1.45
N VAL A 48 -5.51 -2.35 1.58
CA VAL A 48 -5.44 -3.09 2.84
C VAL A 48 -4.20 -3.95 2.81
N PHE A 49 -3.31 -3.73 3.79
CA PHE A 49 -2.09 -4.50 3.95
C PHE A 49 -2.22 -5.50 5.08
N GLN A 50 -1.56 -6.64 4.92
CA GLN A 50 -1.38 -7.65 5.97
C GLN A 50 0.08 -8.11 6.02
N PRO A 51 0.59 -8.50 7.19
CA PRO A 51 1.87 -9.19 7.27
C PRO A 51 1.88 -10.41 6.33
N ARG A 52 3.00 -10.65 5.68
CA ARG A 52 3.22 -11.85 4.90
C ARG A 52 3.55 -12.97 5.87
N GLU A 53 2.63 -13.90 6.05
CA GLU A 53 2.90 -15.14 6.76
C GLU A 53 3.38 -16.16 5.73
N LYS A 54 4.60 -16.65 5.88
CA LYS A 54 5.05 -17.82 5.12
C LYS A 54 4.13 -18.97 5.50
N GLY A 55 3.39 -19.50 4.50
CA GLY A 55 2.33 -20.46 4.70
C GLY A 55 2.70 -21.51 5.74
N ASN A 56 1.93 -21.56 6.78
CA ASN A 56 1.96 -22.63 7.76
C ASN A 56 1.54 -23.92 7.02
N GLY A 57 2.52 -24.65 6.48
CA GLY A 57 2.30 -26.06 6.25
C GLY A 57 1.75 -26.63 7.55
N ILE A 58 0.71 -27.43 7.45
CA ILE A 58 0.12 -28.17 8.57
C ILE A 58 1.15 -29.22 9.01
N GLY A 59 2.23 -28.77 9.64
CA GLY A 59 3.32 -29.59 10.12
C GLY A 59 3.56 -29.31 11.59
N PHE A 60 3.98 -30.33 12.31
CA PHE A 60 4.37 -30.28 13.73
C PHE A 60 5.41 -29.17 14.02
N GLU A 61 6.28 -28.84 13.04
CA GLU A 61 7.23 -27.72 13.13
C GLU A 61 6.55 -26.35 13.31
N SER A 62 5.37 -26.14 12.70
CA SER A 62 4.63 -24.90 12.85
C SER A 62 4.05 -24.74 14.25
N PHE A 63 3.70 -25.85 14.89
CA PHE A 63 3.20 -25.89 16.26
C PHE A 63 4.29 -25.60 17.27
N LEU A 64 5.46 -26.20 17.09
CA LEU A 64 6.66 -25.94 17.90
C LEU A 64 7.17 -24.51 17.75
N ALA A 65 7.14 -23.93 16.57
CA ALA A 65 7.53 -22.55 16.32
C ALA A 65 6.59 -21.54 16.99
N ARG A 66 5.30 -21.83 17.08
CA ARG A 66 4.32 -21.07 17.87
C ARG A 66 4.54 -21.20 19.37
N ALA A 67 4.79 -22.41 19.86
CA ALA A 67 5.02 -22.70 21.29
C ALA A 67 6.33 -22.09 21.79
N SER A 68 7.37 -21.97 20.95
CA SER A 68 8.66 -21.41 21.34
C SER A 68 8.72 -19.88 21.31
N ASN A 69 7.63 -19.17 21.03
CA ASN A 69 7.55 -17.71 20.96
C ASN A 69 8.79 -17.04 20.32
N ARG A 70 9.45 -17.73 19.37
CA ARG A 70 10.57 -17.16 18.66
C ARG A 70 10.03 -16.06 17.76
N MET A 71 10.34 -14.80 18.11
CA MET A 71 10.20 -13.64 17.23
C MET A 71 10.93 -13.94 15.93
N ARG A 72 10.20 -14.44 14.92
CA ARG A 72 10.73 -14.49 13.55
C ARG A 72 10.66 -13.06 13.02
N PRO A 73 11.75 -12.52 12.47
CA PRO A 73 11.66 -11.28 11.72
C PRO A 73 10.55 -11.45 10.67
N GLY A 74 9.66 -10.48 10.54
CA GLY A 74 8.49 -10.57 9.65
C GLY A 74 8.93 -10.85 8.20
N ASP A 75 8.18 -11.71 7.52
CA ASP A 75 8.44 -12.09 6.10
C ASP A 75 8.04 -10.97 5.11
N GLY A 76 7.77 -9.75 5.60
CA GLY A 76 7.35 -8.61 4.79
C GLY A 76 5.83 -8.36 4.82
N VAL A 77 5.34 -7.64 3.80
CA VAL A 77 3.95 -7.19 3.68
C VAL A 77 3.34 -7.69 2.36
N ARG A 78 2.03 -7.91 2.37
CA ARG A 78 1.24 -8.14 1.15
C ARG A 78 0.01 -7.24 1.12
N ALA A 79 -0.35 -6.76 -0.05
CA ALA A 79 -1.65 -6.17 -0.29
C ALA A 79 -2.69 -7.28 -0.40
N VAL A 80 -3.76 -7.18 0.38
CA VAL A 80 -4.86 -8.18 0.41
C VAL A 80 -5.98 -7.77 -0.52
N GLY A 81 -6.09 -6.46 -0.78
CA GLY A 81 -7.08 -5.92 -1.67
C GLY A 81 -7.18 -4.40 -1.59
N ILE A 82 -7.96 -3.85 -2.48
CA ILE A 82 -8.33 -2.43 -2.51
C ILE A 82 -9.78 -2.36 -2.06
N ARG A 83 -10.08 -1.48 -1.10
CA ARG A 83 -11.44 -1.25 -0.60
C ARG A 83 -11.87 0.18 -0.90
N ALA A 84 -13.16 0.36 -1.16
CA ALA A 84 -13.77 1.67 -1.23
C ALA A 84 -14.20 2.12 0.17
N ASP A 85 -14.07 3.41 0.43
CA ASP A 85 -14.64 4.07 1.60
C ASP A 85 -16.07 4.51 1.23
N ASN A 86 -17.05 3.84 1.82
CA ASN A 86 -18.47 4.09 1.54
C ASN A 86 -19.04 5.30 2.32
N THR A 87 -18.18 6.10 2.96
CA THR A 87 -18.62 7.34 3.61
C THR A 87 -19.16 8.27 2.53
N GLN A 88 -20.33 8.86 2.81
CA GLN A 88 -20.95 9.82 1.91
C GLN A 88 -20.06 11.06 1.75
N GLY A 89 -19.90 11.52 0.51
CA GLY A 89 -19.17 12.74 0.20
C GLY A 89 -19.97 14.00 0.55
N PRO A 90 -19.34 15.18 0.48
CA PRO A 90 -20.01 16.44 0.74
C PRO A 90 -21.07 16.74 -0.33
N LEU A 91 -22.25 17.23 0.09
CA LEU A 91 -23.30 17.69 -0.78
C LEU A 91 -23.08 19.17 -1.07
N VAL A 92 -23.03 19.53 -2.35
CA VAL A 92 -22.87 20.92 -2.80
C VAL A 92 -24.09 21.34 -3.59
N TYR A 93 -24.64 22.53 -3.29
CA TYR A 93 -25.80 23.05 -4.01
C TYR A 93 -25.39 23.64 -5.37
N GLU A 94 -25.67 22.88 -6.43
CA GLU A 94 -25.39 23.26 -7.83
C GLU A 94 -26.57 22.82 -8.73
N PRO A 95 -27.67 23.56 -8.78
CA PRO A 95 -28.89 23.16 -9.49
C PRO A 95 -28.72 23.07 -11.02
N GLY A 96 -27.68 23.68 -11.56
CA GLY A 96 -27.37 23.61 -13.00
C GLY A 96 -26.49 22.42 -13.39
N HIS A 97 -26.09 21.60 -12.42
CA HIS A 97 -25.22 20.45 -12.70
C HIS A 97 -26.02 19.26 -13.23
N PRO A 98 -25.54 18.52 -14.25
CA PRO A 98 -26.27 17.39 -14.84
C PRO A 98 -26.52 16.22 -13.84
N ASP A 99 -25.72 16.11 -12.79
CA ASP A 99 -25.85 15.10 -11.74
C ASP A 99 -26.52 15.62 -10.46
N ALA A 100 -27.20 16.81 -10.53
CA ALA A 100 -27.94 17.35 -9.41
C ALA A 100 -29.18 16.50 -9.12
N ASN A 101 -29.48 16.30 -7.81
CA ASN A 101 -30.73 15.65 -7.39
C ASN A 101 -31.92 16.60 -7.57
N ALA A 102 -33.14 16.14 -7.23
CA ALA A 102 -34.38 16.93 -7.32
C ALA A 102 -34.33 18.22 -6.49
N ASP A 103 -33.52 18.26 -5.43
CA ASP A 103 -33.35 19.41 -4.53
C ASP A 103 -32.21 20.34 -4.96
N GLY A 104 -31.54 20.04 -6.08
CA GLY A 104 -30.44 20.84 -6.64
C GLY A 104 -29.06 20.58 -5.99
N TYR A 105 -28.89 19.48 -5.25
CA TYR A 105 -27.63 19.12 -4.64
C TYR A 105 -26.89 18.07 -5.45
N VAL A 106 -25.56 18.22 -5.54
CA VAL A 106 -24.63 17.27 -6.15
C VAL A 106 -23.78 16.65 -5.05
N GLU A 107 -23.68 15.33 -5.02
CA GLU A 107 -22.74 14.63 -4.17
C GLU A 107 -21.35 14.69 -4.79
N ARG A 108 -20.37 15.21 -4.05
CA ARG A 108 -18.98 15.24 -4.45
C ARG A 108 -18.25 14.00 -3.89
N PRO A 109 -17.13 13.57 -4.52
CA PRO A 109 -16.30 12.49 -3.98
C PRO A 109 -15.84 12.78 -2.55
N ASN A 110 -15.77 11.73 -1.72
CA ASN A 110 -15.23 11.79 -0.36
C ASN A 110 -13.69 11.81 -0.33
N VAL A 111 -13.06 12.45 -1.31
CA VAL A 111 -11.61 12.54 -1.49
C VAL A 111 -11.12 13.90 -1.03
N ASN A 112 -10.23 13.92 -0.04
CA ASN A 112 -9.51 15.12 0.36
C ASN A 112 -8.14 15.14 -0.32
N ILE A 113 -7.97 16.01 -1.32
CA ILE A 113 -6.75 16.11 -2.13
C ILE A 113 -5.51 16.37 -1.26
N VAL A 114 -5.62 17.23 -0.23
CA VAL A 114 -4.48 17.56 0.64
C VAL A 114 -4.05 16.33 1.44
N ALA A 115 -5.01 15.58 2.00
CA ALA A 115 -4.72 14.35 2.72
C ALA A 115 -4.09 13.30 1.79
N GLU A 116 -4.62 13.13 0.58
CA GLU A 116 -4.05 12.20 -0.43
C GLU A 116 -2.63 12.61 -0.84
N MET A 117 -2.33 13.92 -0.96
CA MET A 117 -0.97 14.39 -1.25
C MET A 117 0.01 14.06 -0.11
N VAL A 118 -0.41 14.22 1.15
CA VAL A 118 0.41 13.84 2.31
C VAL A 118 0.65 12.33 2.34
N ASP A 119 -0.39 11.54 2.06
CA ASP A 119 -0.30 10.09 1.94
C ASP A 119 0.64 9.67 0.79
N MET A 120 0.62 10.37 -0.35
CA MET A 120 1.51 10.15 -1.49
C MET A 120 2.98 10.39 -1.09
N ILE A 121 3.26 11.48 -0.39
CA ILE A 121 4.62 11.80 0.10
C ILE A 121 5.10 10.70 1.07
N SER A 122 4.23 10.25 1.96
CA SER A 122 4.54 9.18 2.91
C SER A 122 4.88 7.87 2.19
N ALA A 123 4.07 7.48 1.20
CA ALA A 123 4.29 6.29 0.38
C ALA A 123 5.59 6.37 -0.44
N SER A 124 5.88 7.54 -1.03
CA SER A 124 7.13 7.79 -1.77
C SER A 124 8.36 7.62 -0.86
N ARG A 125 8.32 8.20 0.35
CA ARG A 125 9.41 8.03 1.33
C ARG A 125 9.58 6.58 1.77
N GLY A 126 8.47 5.85 1.96
CA GLY A 126 8.51 4.42 2.25
C GLY A 126 9.16 3.61 1.12
N TYR A 127 8.83 3.95 -0.12
CA TYR A 127 9.44 3.35 -1.31
C TYR A 127 10.95 3.64 -1.38
N GLU A 128 11.38 4.88 -1.19
CA GLU A 128 12.80 5.28 -1.17
C GLU A 128 13.59 4.57 -0.06
N ALA A 129 13.02 4.46 1.14
CA ALA A 129 13.65 3.74 2.26
C ALA A 129 13.87 2.26 1.93
N ASN A 130 12.88 1.59 1.36
CA ASN A 130 13.00 0.19 0.92
C ASN A 130 14.04 0.02 -0.19
N THR A 131 14.09 0.95 -1.16
CA THR A 131 15.10 0.95 -2.23
C THR A 131 16.51 1.10 -1.65
N THR A 132 16.70 2.02 -0.70
CA THR A 132 17.97 2.22 -0.01
C THR A 132 18.39 0.97 0.75
N THR A 133 17.48 0.28 1.42
CA THR A 133 17.72 -0.97 2.12
C THR A 133 18.21 -2.07 1.17
N ILE A 134 17.58 -2.21 0.00
CA ILE A 134 18.00 -3.19 -1.02
C ILE A 134 19.40 -2.86 -1.56
N ASN A 135 19.65 -1.58 -1.84
CA ASN A 135 20.97 -1.14 -2.33
C ASN A 135 22.07 -1.37 -1.29
N ALA A 136 21.81 -1.11 -0.01
CA ALA A 136 22.73 -1.40 1.09
C ALA A 136 23.01 -2.90 1.20
N ALA A 137 21.99 -3.73 1.13
CA ALA A 137 22.15 -5.19 1.13
C ALA A 137 22.98 -5.68 -0.07
N LYS A 138 22.72 -5.16 -1.28
CA LYS A 138 23.51 -5.47 -2.49
C LYS A 138 24.99 -5.07 -2.31
N SER A 139 25.25 -3.92 -1.73
CA SER A 139 26.62 -3.46 -1.46
C SER A 139 27.33 -4.36 -0.46
N MET A 140 26.66 -4.84 0.58
CA MET A 140 27.19 -5.81 1.54
C MET A 140 27.54 -7.15 0.88
N VAL A 141 26.68 -7.66 -0.01
CA VAL A 141 26.96 -8.88 -0.78
C VAL A 141 28.20 -8.71 -1.64
N ASN A 142 28.29 -7.59 -2.38
CA ASN A 142 29.43 -7.33 -3.24
C ASN A 142 30.74 -7.19 -2.45
N ALA A 143 30.70 -6.59 -1.26
CA ALA A 143 31.84 -6.51 -0.37
C ALA A 143 32.27 -7.90 0.13
N ALA A 144 31.33 -8.75 0.53
CA ALA A 144 31.59 -10.09 0.98
C ALA A 144 32.22 -10.98 -0.15
N LEU A 145 31.71 -10.85 -1.37
CA LEU A 145 32.30 -11.55 -2.54
C LEU A 145 33.73 -11.13 -2.84
N ARG A 146 34.06 -9.83 -2.70
CA ARG A 146 35.44 -9.34 -2.90
C ARG A 146 36.41 -9.89 -1.85
N ILE A 147 35.95 -10.04 -0.61
CA ILE A 147 36.76 -10.64 0.46
C ILE A 147 37.03 -12.11 0.14
N GLY A 148 36.04 -12.86 -0.38
CA GLY A 148 36.16 -14.26 -0.73
C GLY A 148 36.96 -14.54 -2.02
N SER A 149 37.08 -13.53 -2.92
CA SER A 149 37.83 -13.67 -4.19
C SER A 149 39.26 -13.11 -4.12
N GLY A 150 39.67 -12.55 -3.00
CA GLY A 150 40.97 -11.88 -2.80
C GLY A 150 42.06 -12.76 -2.13
N SER A 151 41.86 -14.10 -2.09
CA SER A 151 42.88 -15.08 -1.65
C SER A 151 43.34 -15.94 -2.79
#